data_47a3ef84f7e70a8335634c1790a7b77e
#
_entry.id   47a3ef84f7e70a8335634c1790a7b77e
#
_cell.length_a   1.000
_cell.length_b   1.000
_cell.length_c   1.000
_cell.angle_alpha   90.00
_cell.angle_beta   90.00
_cell.angle_gamma   90.00
#
_symmetry.space_group_name_H-M   'P 1'
#
loop_
_entity.id
_entity.type
_entity.pdbx_description
1 polymer ?
#
loop_
_entity_poly.entity_id
_entity_poly.type
_entity_poly.pdbx_seq_one_letter_code
_entity_poly.pdbx_strand_id
1 'polypeptide(L)'
;MGLRQAIQNRAGVVALIAVATIAISVISLVIQAAGVHRTPTVKAFFSCDDGKTWFKDDGTKAFPFQHDGEPAYRAQIFRCGETEFCAYLESLPENVKEGIDVLPDGLARVAALQSASDQILVKKPGGTAWVNPGQKDYASITTPLGPDGTKHEVTPVNPNP
;
A
#
# COMPACT_ATOMS: atom_id res chain seq x y z
N MET A 1 -66.44 14.70 6.15
CA MET A 1 -65.44 14.69 5.07
C MET A 1 -64.37 13.68 5.48
N GLY A 2 -64.28 12.60 4.72
CA GLY A 2 -63.73 11.37 5.25
C GLY A 2 -62.20 11.23 5.16
N LEU A 3 -61.64 10.59 6.15
CA LEU A 3 -60.23 10.16 6.27
C LEU A 3 -59.69 9.48 4.97
N ARG A 4 -60.56 8.83 4.19
CA ARG A 4 -60.25 8.18 2.93
C ARG A 4 -59.78 9.13 1.84
N GLN A 5 -60.30 10.35 1.73
CA GLN A 5 -59.91 11.34 0.73
C GLN A 5 -58.54 11.98 1.04
N ALA A 6 -58.20 12.13 2.31
CA ALA A 6 -56.91 12.62 2.73
C ALA A 6 -55.78 11.61 2.47
N ILE A 7 -56.06 10.31 2.51
CA ILE A 7 -55.10 9.23 2.20
C ILE A 7 -54.91 9.11 0.69
N GLN A 8 -55.94 9.26 -0.12
CA GLN A 8 -55.82 9.19 -1.58
C GLN A 8 -54.99 10.33 -2.18
N ASN A 9 -55.09 11.55 -1.63
CA ASN A 9 -54.24 12.67 -2.08
C ASN A 9 -52.76 12.54 -1.64
N ARG A 10 -52.49 11.75 -0.63
CA ARG A 10 -51.09 11.47 -0.18
C ARG A 10 -50.46 10.25 -0.85
N ALA A 11 -51.27 9.39 -1.49
CA ALA A 11 -50.74 8.19 -2.17
C ALA A 11 -49.80 8.54 -3.30
N GLY A 12 -50.04 9.63 -4.04
CA GLY A 12 -49.13 10.13 -5.06
C GLY A 12 -47.79 10.63 -4.50
N VAL A 13 -47.82 11.32 -3.35
CA VAL A 13 -46.60 11.82 -2.68
C VAL A 13 -45.79 10.66 -2.11
N VAL A 14 -46.46 9.68 -1.50
CA VAL A 14 -45.78 8.47 -0.98
C VAL A 14 -45.15 7.64 -2.10
N ALA A 15 -45.85 7.50 -3.22
CA ALA A 15 -45.31 6.82 -4.41
C ALA A 15 -44.10 7.56 -4.99
N LEU A 16 -44.10 8.87 -5.03
CA LEU A 16 -42.98 9.71 -5.51
C LEU A 16 -41.76 9.58 -4.59
N ILE A 17 -41.97 9.59 -3.28
CA ILE A 17 -40.88 9.37 -2.30
C ILE A 17 -40.30 7.96 -2.42
N ALA A 18 -41.15 6.93 -2.60
CA ALA A 18 -40.69 5.55 -2.77
C ALA A 18 -39.85 5.38 -4.05
N VAL A 19 -40.24 5.98 -5.16
CA VAL A 19 -39.46 5.96 -6.41
C VAL A 19 -38.14 6.69 -6.27
N ALA A 20 -38.15 7.86 -5.60
CA ALA A 20 -36.92 8.62 -5.35
C ALA A 20 -35.90 7.84 -4.47
N THR A 21 -36.37 7.16 -3.41
CA THR A 21 -35.51 6.35 -2.54
C THR A 21 -34.94 5.15 -3.27
N ILE A 22 -35.71 4.48 -4.13
CA ILE A 22 -35.22 3.37 -4.96
C ILE A 22 -34.17 3.88 -5.96
N ALA A 23 -34.40 5.02 -6.62
CA ALA A 23 -33.45 5.60 -7.55
C ALA A 23 -32.12 5.97 -6.87
N ILE A 24 -32.16 6.56 -5.68
CA ILE A 24 -30.95 6.89 -4.89
C ILE A 24 -30.21 5.61 -4.48
N SER A 25 -30.92 4.56 -4.08
CA SER A 25 -30.33 3.27 -3.71
C SER A 25 -29.64 2.60 -4.90
N VAL A 26 -30.26 2.63 -6.08
CA VAL A 26 -29.66 2.06 -7.30
C VAL A 26 -28.43 2.87 -7.73
N ILE A 27 -28.47 4.20 -7.67
CA ILE A 27 -27.32 5.07 -7.98
C ILE A 27 -26.18 4.78 -6.99
N SER A 28 -26.46 4.64 -5.69
CA SER A 28 -25.48 4.28 -4.69
C SER A 28 -24.81 2.92 -4.98
N LEU A 29 -25.61 1.91 -5.36
CA LEU A 29 -25.12 0.59 -5.74
C LEU A 29 -24.25 0.63 -7.01
N VAL A 30 -24.64 1.42 -8.01
CA VAL A 30 -23.86 1.59 -9.25
C VAL A 30 -22.54 2.30 -8.97
N ILE A 31 -22.52 3.32 -8.11
CA ILE A 31 -21.29 4.02 -7.71
C ILE A 31 -20.34 3.07 -6.94
N GLN A 32 -20.88 2.22 -6.08
CA GLN A 32 -20.10 1.20 -5.36
C GLN A 32 -19.58 0.11 -6.30
N ALA A 33 -20.41 -0.36 -7.23
CA ALA A 33 -20.03 -1.37 -8.23
C ALA A 33 -19.05 -0.84 -9.29
N ALA A 34 -19.14 0.46 -9.62
CA ALA A 34 -18.23 1.10 -10.58
C ALA A 34 -16.81 1.33 -10.01
N GLY A 35 -16.56 0.90 -8.76
CA GLY A 35 -15.21 0.91 -8.18
C GLY A 35 -14.60 2.32 -8.04
N VAL A 36 -15.42 3.35 -7.86
CA VAL A 36 -14.93 4.69 -7.49
C VAL A 36 -14.51 4.70 -6.01
N HIS A 37 -13.90 3.61 -5.56
CA HIS A 37 -13.05 3.65 -4.39
C HIS A 37 -11.74 4.28 -4.86
N ARG A 38 -11.56 5.56 -4.57
CA ARG A 38 -10.22 6.16 -4.56
C ARG A 38 -9.43 5.36 -3.52
N THR A 39 -8.76 4.32 -3.97
CA THR A 39 -7.78 3.60 -3.15
C THR A 39 -6.79 4.65 -2.70
N PRO A 40 -6.55 4.83 -1.40
CA PRO A 40 -5.53 5.75 -0.96
C PRO A 40 -4.23 5.34 -1.66
N THR A 41 -3.63 6.28 -2.40
CA THR A 41 -2.39 6.03 -3.13
C THR A 41 -1.29 5.90 -2.08
N VAL A 42 -1.05 4.67 -1.64
CA VAL A 42 0.08 4.37 -0.74
C VAL A 42 1.34 4.45 -1.58
N LYS A 43 2.23 5.39 -1.25
CA LYS A 43 3.54 5.49 -1.89
C LYS A 43 4.58 4.75 -1.07
N ALA A 44 5.57 4.17 -1.74
CA ALA A 44 6.76 3.60 -1.13
C ALA A 44 8.01 4.06 -1.91
N PHE A 45 9.15 3.95 -1.28
CA PHE A 45 10.43 4.15 -1.95
C PHE A 45 10.94 2.84 -2.54
N PHE A 46 11.56 2.94 -3.72
CA PHE A 46 12.18 1.82 -4.42
C PHE A 46 13.55 2.23 -4.95
N SER A 47 14.43 1.24 -5.13
CA SER A 47 15.77 1.43 -5.65
C SER A 47 16.13 0.31 -6.63
N CYS A 48 16.79 0.67 -7.74
CA CYS A 48 17.33 -0.26 -8.72
C CYS A 48 18.85 -0.43 -8.59
N ASP A 49 19.53 0.45 -7.87
CA ASP A 49 20.99 0.57 -7.79
C ASP A 49 21.55 0.28 -6.40
N ASP A 50 20.92 -0.68 -5.71
CA ASP A 50 21.34 -1.14 -4.39
C ASP A 50 21.29 -0.04 -3.31
N GLY A 51 20.27 0.81 -3.36
CA GLY A 51 20.00 1.84 -2.35
C GLY A 51 20.85 3.11 -2.48
N LYS A 52 21.59 3.30 -3.58
CA LYS A 52 22.35 4.53 -3.84
C LYS A 52 21.43 5.69 -4.20
N THR A 53 20.42 5.40 -5.02
CA THR A 53 19.33 6.33 -5.34
C THR A 53 17.98 5.65 -5.13
N TRP A 54 16.95 6.45 -4.93
CA TRP A 54 15.58 5.94 -4.76
C TRP A 54 14.56 6.85 -5.39
N PHE A 55 13.42 6.26 -5.75
CA PHE A 55 12.28 6.95 -6.32
C PHE A 55 10.99 6.54 -5.61
N LYS A 56 9.94 7.34 -5.76
CA LYS A 56 8.62 7.05 -5.20
C LYS A 56 7.73 6.38 -6.24
N ASP A 57 7.12 5.26 -5.89
CA ASP A 57 6.13 4.60 -6.73
C ASP A 57 4.97 4.06 -5.88
N ASP A 58 4.03 3.34 -6.52
CA ASP A 58 2.89 2.72 -5.86
C ASP A 58 3.36 1.64 -4.88
N GLY A 59 3.12 1.86 -3.59
CA GLY A 59 3.50 0.95 -2.51
C GLY A 59 2.67 -0.35 -2.46
N THR A 60 1.66 -0.50 -3.32
CA THR A 60 0.89 -1.75 -3.45
C THR A 60 1.52 -2.73 -4.43
N LYS A 61 2.55 -2.33 -5.17
CA LYS A 61 3.30 -3.21 -6.07
C LYS A 61 4.03 -4.30 -5.29
N ALA A 62 3.96 -5.54 -5.77
CA ALA A 62 4.86 -6.60 -5.30
C ALA A 62 6.29 -6.29 -5.74
N PHE A 63 7.26 -6.60 -4.90
CA PHE A 63 8.66 -6.26 -5.15
C PHE A 63 9.58 -7.50 -5.00
N PRO A 64 10.65 -7.62 -5.84
CA PRO A 64 11.07 -6.65 -6.85
C PRO A 64 10.17 -6.64 -8.09
N PHE A 65 10.05 -5.49 -8.75
CA PHE A 65 9.40 -5.36 -10.04
C PHE A 65 10.37 -4.72 -11.06
N GLN A 66 10.06 -4.84 -12.36
CA GLN A 66 10.89 -4.23 -13.40
C GLN A 66 10.62 -2.73 -13.50
N HIS A 67 11.67 -1.92 -13.43
CA HIS A 67 11.66 -0.49 -13.63
C HIS A 67 12.86 -0.11 -14.52
N ASP A 68 12.59 0.44 -15.69
CA ASP A 68 13.60 0.79 -16.70
C ASP A 68 14.56 -0.37 -17.05
N GLY A 69 14.07 -1.61 -17.01
CA GLY A 69 14.85 -2.80 -17.34
C GLY A 69 15.65 -3.41 -16.18
N GLU A 70 15.61 -2.78 -14.99
CA GLU A 70 16.32 -3.25 -13.81
C GLU A 70 15.32 -3.64 -12.69
N PRO A 71 15.68 -4.58 -11.79
CA PRO A 71 14.82 -4.95 -10.67
C PRO A 71 14.80 -3.85 -9.62
N ALA A 72 13.60 -3.35 -9.33
CA ALA A 72 13.36 -2.35 -8.28
C ALA A 72 12.96 -3.04 -6.96
N TYR A 73 13.78 -2.91 -5.95
CA TYR A 73 13.57 -3.40 -4.60
C TYR A 73 12.93 -2.32 -3.73
N ARG A 74 12.11 -2.67 -2.75
CA ARG A 74 11.56 -1.69 -1.82
C ARG A 74 12.67 -1.18 -0.90
N ALA A 75 12.83 0.15 -0.83
CA ALA A 75 13.90 0.80 -0.07
C ALA A 75 13.35 1.42 1.20
N GLN A 76 13.98 1.14 2.33
CA GLN A 76 13.66 1.73 3.61
C GLN A 76 14.58 2.92 3.86
N ILE A 77 14.01 4.12 3.70
CA ILE A 77 14.75 5.39 3.77
C ILE A 77 14.61 5.96 5.17
N PHE A 78 15.74 6.33 5.73
CA PHE A 78 15.84 6.98 7.04
C PHE A 78 16.59 8.30 6.93
N ARG A 79 16.37 9.16 7.90
CA ARG A 79 17.04 10.45 8.04
C ARG A 79 17.83 10.49 9.33
N CYS A 80 19.09 10.94 9.23
CA CYS A 80 19.98 11.24 10.34
C CYS A 80 20.41 12.71 10.23
N GLY A 81 19.90 13.56 11.11
CA GLY A 81 20.04 15.00 10.94
C GLY A 81 19.41 15.50 9.64
N GLU A 82 20.20 16.08 8.74
CA GLU A 82 19.75 16.55 7.42
C GLU A 82 20.00 15.52 6.30
N THR A 83 20.67 14.41 6.58
CA THR A 83 21.05 13.41 5.57
C THR A 83 20.03 12.27 5.51
N GLU A 84 19.49 12.03 4.33
CA GLU A 84 18.68 10.85 4.05
C GLU A 84 19.55 9.72 3.47
N PHE A 85 19.26 8.49 3.84
CA PHE A 85 19.98 7.31 3.38
C PHE A 85 19.08 6.08 3.33
N CYS A 86 19.43 5.13 2.47
CA CYS A 86 18.79 3.82 2.43
C CYS A 86 19.41 2.94 3.53
N ALA A 87 18.63 2.57 4.53
CA ALA A 87 19.11 1.72 5.61
C ALA A 87 19.15 0.25 5.22
N TYR A 88 18.14 -0.21 4.48
CA TYR A 88 18.07 -1.56 3.95
C TYR A 88 17.07 -1.65 2.79
N LEU A 89 17.22 -2.71 2.01
CA LEU A 89 16.34 -3.08 0.92
C LEU A 89 15.48 -4.27 1.33
N GLU A 90 14.30 -4.36 0.74
CA GLU A 90 13.35 -5.44 0.95
C GLU A 90 13.00 -6.13 -0.36
N SER A 91 12.81 -7.44 -0.29
CA SER A 91 12.37 -8.29 -1.39
C SER A 91 11.35 -9.32 -0.90
N LEU A 92 10.39 -9.68 -1.73
CA LEU A 92 9.52 -10.81 -1.49
C LEU A 92 10.13 -12.08 -2.11
N PRO A 93 9.94 -13.27 -1.49
CA PRO A 93 10.18 -14.53 -2.16
C PRO A 93 9.34 -14.63 -3.44
N GLU A 94 9.87 -15.27 -4.49
CA GLU A 94 9.22 -15.30 -5.81
C GLU A 94 7.79 -15.88 -5.76
N ASN A 95 7.59 -16.97 -5.03
CA ASN A 95 6.27 -17.60 -4.85
C ASN A 95 5.24 -16.68 -4.16
N VAL A 96 5.68 -15.82 -3.24
CA VAL A 96 4.83 -14.82 -2.56
C VAL A 96 4.50 -13.69 -3.50
N LYS A 97 5.51 -13.20 -4.21
CA LYS A 97 5.39 -12.14 -5.21
C LYS A 97 4.39 -12.53 -6.30
N GLU A 98 4.53 -13.72 -6.90
CA GLU A 98 3.60 -14.24 -7.92
C GLU A 98 2.16 -14.29 -7.40
N GLY A 99 1.96 -14.71 -6.15
CA GLY A 99 0.64 -14.73 -5.51
C GLY A 99 0.02 -13.34 -5.35
N ILE A 100 0.84 -12.30 -5.14
CA ILE A 100 0.37 -10.91 -5.02
C ILE A 100 0.13 -10.28 -6.41
N ASP A 101 0.97 -10.59 -7.40
CA ASP A 101 0.88 -10.01 -8.74
C ASP A 101 -0.42 -10.37 -9.47
N VAL A 102 -1.03 -11.53 -9.17
CA VAL A 102 -2.33 -11.94 -9.74
C VAL A 102 -3.53 -11.26 -9.09
N LEU A 103 -3.34 -10.58 -7.96
CA LEU A 103 -4.43 -9.87 -7.27
C LEU A 103 -4.76 -8.55 -7.98
N PRO A 104 -6.04 -8.12 -7.93
CA PRO A 104 -6.42 -6.79 -8.41
C PRO A 104 -5.71 -5.71 -7.57
N ASP A 105 -5.41 -4.58 -8.22
CA ASP A 105 -4.80 -3.43 -7.54
C ASP A 105 -5.66 -2.94 -6.36
N GLY A 106 -5.00 -2.32 -5.39
CA GLY A 106 -5.66 -1.67 -4.26
C GLY A 106 -5.67 -2.50 -2.98
N LEU A 107 -6.82 -2.52 -2.27
CA LEU A 107 -6.90 -3.09 -0.91
C LEU A 107 -6.52 -4.57 -0.83
N ALA A 108 -6.79 -5.36 -1.88
CA ALA A 108 -6.43 -6.77 -1.90
C ALA A 108 -4.90 -6.97 -1.86
N ARG A 109 -4.15 -6.20 -2.66
CA ARG A 109 -2.68 -6.21 -2.62
C ARG A 109 -2.11 -5.70 -1.31
N VAL A 110 -2.69 -4.62 -0.75
CA VAL A 110 -2.28 -4.11 0.57
C VAL A 110 -2.43 -5.18 1.64
N ALA A 111 -3.58 -5.85 1.70
CA ALA A 111 -3.83 -6.93 2.67
C ALA A 111 -2.87 -8.11 2.47
N ALA A 112 -2.60 -8.50 1.22
CA ALA A 112 -1.66 -9.57 0.90
C ALA A 112 -0.22 -9.21 1.30
N LEU A 113 0.24 -7.97 1.02
CA LEU A 113 1.56 -7.48 1.46
C LEU A 113 1.69 -7.45 2.98
N GLN A 114 0.64 -7.02 3.69
CA GLN A 114 0.62 -7.07 5.15
C GLN A 114 0.71 -8.51 5.69
N SER A 115 -0.02 -9.44 5.08
CA SER A 115 0.02 -10.85 5.45
C SER A 115 1.36 -11.53 5.15
N ALA A 116 2.11 -11.00 4.19
CA ALA A 116 3.42 -11.50 3.80
C ALA A 116 4.59 -10.82 4.55
N SER A 117 4.29 -9.97 5.53
CA SER A 117 5.31 -9.17 6.25
C SER A 117 6.37 -10.02 6.97
N ASP A 118 6.00 -11.21 7.42
CA ASP A 118 6.88 -12.19 8.07
C ASP A 118 7.74 -13.00 7.08
N GLN A 119 7.58 -12.79 5.78
CA GLN A 119 8.33 -13.45 4.71
C GLN A 119 9.23 -12.49 3.93
N ILE A 120 9.21 -11.19 4.27
CA ILE A 120 10.02 -10.18 3.59
C ILE A 120 11.49 -10.42 3.87
N LEU A 121 12.26 -10.63 2.81
CA LEU A 121 13.70 -10.70 2.85
C LEU A 121 14.30 -9.31 2.97
N VAL A 122 15.39 -9.16 3.71
CA VAL A 122 16.08 -7.88 3.86
C VAL A 122 17.56 -7.98 3.51
N LYS A 123 18.11 -6.87 3.01
CA LYS A 123 19.52 -6.77 2.64
C LYS A 123 20.04 -5.36 2.93
N LYS A 124 21.24 -5.22 3.49
CA LYS A 124 21.93 -3.91 3.57
C LYS A 124 22.40 -3.48 2.18
N PRO A 125 22.37 -2.18 1.83
CA PRO A 125 23.07 -1.64 0.67
C PRO A 125 24.54 -2.08 0.65
N GLY A 126 25.02 -2.54 -0.50
CA GLY A 126 26.36 -3.11 -0.64
C GLY A 126 26.50 -4.56 -0.16
N GLY A 127 25.50 -5.10 0.50
CA GLY A 127 25.49 -6.52 0.92
C GLY A 127 25.14 -7.45 -0.24
N THR A 128 25.61 -8.70 -0.17
CA THR A 128 25.37 -9.72 -1.21
C THR A 128 24.27 -10.70 -0.85
N ALA A 129 23.94 -10.86 0.43
CA ALA A 129 23.01 -11.86 0.91
C ALA A 129 21.68 -11.26 1.35
N TRP A 130 20.59 -11.87 0.91
CA TRP A 130 19.26 -11.64 1.44
C TRP A 130 19.03 -12.48 2.69
N VAL A 131 18.47 -11.88 3.72
CA VAL A 131 18.29 -12.48 5.05
C VAL A 131 16.80 -12.63 5.32
N ASN A 132 16.38 -13.83 5.72
CA ASN A 132 15.00 -14.14 6.07
C ASN A 132 14.66 -13.64 7.49
N PRO A 133 13.37 -13.32 7.76
CA PRO A 133 12.87 -13.19 9.11
C PRO A 133 13.19 -14.45 9.95
N GLY A 134 13.61 -14.24 11.19
CA GLY A 134 14.04 -15.35 12.08
C GLY A 134 15.52 -15.74 11.98
N GLN A 135 16.24 -15.28 10.96
CA GLN A 135 17.70 -15.42 10.95
C GLN A 135 18.35 -14.40 11.91
N LYS A 136 19.51 -14.80 12.49
CA LYS A 136 20.20 -14.00 13.51
C LYS A 136 20.49 -12.56 13.06
N ASP A 137 20.83 -12.36 11.79
CA ASP A 137 21.25 -11.06 11.27
C ASP A 137 20.08 -10.16 10.87
N TYR A 138 18.85 -10.69 10.80
CA TYR A 138 17.67 -9.93 10.38
C TYR A 138 17.45 -8.68 11.25
N ALA A 139 17.45 -8.84 12.56
CA ALA A 139 17.26 -7.73 13.50
C ALA A 139 18.36 -6.66 13.37
N SER A 140 19.61 -7.06 13.11
CA SER A 140 20.72 -6.14 12.93
C SER A 140 20.63 -5.33 11.61
N ILE A 141 19.97 -5.88 10.58
CA ILE A 141 19.74 -5.21 9.31
C ILE A 141 18.58 -4.23 9.44
N THR A 142 17.47 -4.63 10.06
CA THR A 142 16.25 -3.84 10.20
C THR A 142 16.31 -2.81 11.34
N THR A 143 17.34 -2.84 12.16
CA THR A 143 17.62 -1.78 13.14
C THR A 143 18.56 -0.76 12.49
N PRO A 144 18.07 0.40 12.01
CA PRO A 144 18.90 1.34 11.27
C PRO A 144 19.93 1.99 12.19
N LEU A 145 21.15 2.05 11.70
CA LEU A 145 22.24 2.85 12.25
C LEU A 145 22.41 4.09 11.38
N GLY A 146 23.13 5.09 11.86
CA GLY A 146 23.48 6.24 11.03
C GLY A 146 24.30 5.83 9.78
N PRO A 147 24.46 6.73 8.81
CA PRO A 147 25.16 6.43 7.56
C PRO A 147 26.63 6.08 7.75
N ASP A 148 27.22 6.43 8.88
CA ASP A 148 28.57 6.05 9.32
C ASP A 148 28.64 4.69 10.04
N GLY A 149 27.50 4.00 10.17
CA GLY A 149 27.39 2.72 10.88
C GLY A 149 27.36 2.83 12.40
N THR A 150 27.29 4.04 12.95
CA THR A 150 27.21 4.26 14.40
C THR A 150 25.76 4.44 14.85
N LYS A 151 25.51 4.31 16.16
CA LYS A 151 24.19 4.47 16.73
C LYS A 151 23.85 5.95 16.86
N HIS A 152 23.04 6.46 15.92
CA HIS A 152 22.47 7.80 15.94
C HIS A 152 20.95 7.74 16.11
N GLU A 153 20.35 8.87 16.44
CA GLU A 153 18.92 9.04 16.32
C GLU A 153 18.56 9.16 14.84
N VAL A 154 17.85 8.15 14.34
CA VAL A 154 17.39 8.09 12.95
C VAL A 154 15.87 8.00 12.91
N THR A 155 15.26 8.66 11.96
CA THR A 155 13.81 8.68 11.77
C THR A 155 13.44 8.17 10.39
N PRO A 156 12.38 7.34 10.27
CA PRO A 156 11.91 6.89 8.94
C PRO A 156 11.40 8.09 8.13
N VAL A 157 11.73 8.11 6.84
CA VAL A 157 11.20 9.11 5.89
C VAL A 157 9.85 8.62 5.36
N ASN A 158 8.81 9.43 5.52
CA ASN A 158 7.49 9.10 5.00
C ASN A 158 7.44 9.39 3.49
N PRO A 159 7.15 8.40 2.62
CA PRO A 159 6.96 8.63 1.19
C PRO A 159 5.64 9.35 0.87
N ASN A 160 4.67 9.34 1.80
CA ASN A 160 3.37 10.00 1.66
C ASN A 160 3.43 11.32 2.45
N PRO A 161 3.49 12.48 1.78
CA PRO A 161 3.51 13.78 2.44
C PRO A 161 2.15 14.14 3.08
#